data_40ac97280bc54061e09b4b33d1a4489b
#
_entry.id   40ac97280bc54061e09b4b33d1a4489b
#
_cell.length_a   1.000
_cell.length_b   1.000
_cell.length_c   1.000
_cell.angle_alpha   90.00
_cell.angle_beta   90.00
_cell.angle_gamma   90.00
#
_symmetry.space_group_name_H-M   'P 1'
#
loop_
_entity.id
_entity.type
_entity.pdbx_description
1 polymer ?
#
loop_
_entity_poly.entity_id
_entity_poly.type
_entity_poly.pdbx_seq_one_letter_code
_entity_poly.pdbx_strand_id
1 'polypeptide(L)'
;IQENERMEKQQNILYAMGVNENGSTDIKFIGTDKVAGEFSKYISKQLTINADGTSDENLEAYLIDVKKEQAKAKNGGTRELPLFVGEKDNQTFYIIPIRGKGLWDAIWGYVALDEDMVVQGAFFDHAAETPGLGANIKQRYFMDDFVGEKLLAENGDFKGITVAKGNNDPKNLTKDDYEVDALAGATITGDGVSAMIKSDLKLYLPYFKNLKNQLN
;
A
#
# COMPACT_ATOMS: atom_id res chain seq x y z
N ILE A 1 -10.66 16.49 -15.47
CA ILE A 1 -9.65 15.42 -15.41
C ILE A 1 -8.93 15.46 -14.07
N GLN A 2 -8.35 16.59 -13.67
CA GLN A 2 -7.62 16.73 -12.40
C GLN A 2 -8.47 16.43 -11.15
N GLU A 3 -9.73 16.84 -11.16
CA GLU A 3 -10.63 16.60 -10.02
C GLU A 3 -10.97 15.10 -9.86
N ASN A 4 -11.20 14.42 -10.98
CA ASN A 4 -11.44 12.96 -10.96
C ASN A 4 -10.22 12.18 -10.45
N GLU A 5 -9.02 12.58 -10.85
CA GLU A 5 -7.78 11.97 -10.35
C GLU A 5 -7.59 12.17 -8.85
N ARG A 6 -7.93 13.36 -8.35
CA ARG A 6 -7.89 13.66 -6.91
C ARG A 6 -8.84 12.75 -6.13
N MET A 7 -10.08 12.65 -6.59
CA MET A 7 -11.09 11.82 -5.96
C MET A 7 -10.69 10.33 -5.98
N GLU A 8 -10.16 9.85 -7.10
CA GLU A 8 -9.69 8.47 -7.23
C GLU A 8 -8.57 8.17 -6.23
N LYS A 9 -7.58 9.03 -6.10
CA LYS A 9 -6.51 8.87 -5.10
C LYS A 9 -7.05 8.83 -3.67
N GLN A 10 -7.98 9.72 -3.34
CA GLN A 10 -8.64 9.72 -2.04
C GLN A 10 -9.43 8.44 -1.79
N GLN A 11 -10.19 7.96 -2.79
CA GLN A 11 -10.92 6.71 -2.70
C GLN A 11 -9.99 5.52 -2.45
N ASN A 12 -8.86 5.46 -3.14
CA ASN A 12 -7.90 4.36 -3.04
C ASN A 12 -7.18 4.36 -1.67
N ILE A 13 -6.82 5.53 -1.16
CA ILE A 13 -6.21 5.67 0.17
C ILE A 13 -7.20 5.19 1.25
N LEU A 14 -8.43 5.66 1.18
CA LEU A 14 -9.49 5.23 2.11
C LEU A 14 -9.74 3.73 2.02
N TYR A 15 -9.76 3.19 0.80
CA TYR A 15 -9.96 1.75 0.59
C TYR A 15 -8.90 0.93 1.33
N ALA A 16 -7.63 1.31 1.23
CA ALA A 16 -6.53 0.60 1.88
C ALA A 16 -6.66 0.55 3.42
N MET A 17 -7.29 1.55 4.03
CA MET A 17 -7.55 1.54 5.48
C MET A 17 -8.92 0.96 5.86
N GLY A 18 -9.62 0.35 4.91
CA GLY A 18 -10.90 -0.30 5.17
C GLY A 18 -12.11 0.63 5.14
N VAL A 19 -11.98 1.84 4.61
CA VAL A 19 -13.09 2.78 4.40
C VAL A 19 -13.58 2.66 2.96
N ASN A 20 -14.69 1.95 2.78
CA ASN A 20 -15.27 1.62 1.48
C ASN A 20 -16.76 1.26 1.64
N GLU A 21 -17.40 0.96 0.53
CA GLU A 21 -18.80 0.49 0.48
C GLU A 21 -18.90 -0.95 -0.05
N ASN A 22 -17.88 -1.78 0.20
CA ASN A 22 -17.81 -3.16 -0.27
C ASN A 22 -19.04 -3.97 0.14
N GLY A 23 -19.54 -4.78 -0.79
CA GLY A 23 -20.46 -5.88 -0.48
C GLY A 23 -19.72 -7.11 0.03
N SER A 24 -20.33 -8.29 -0.07
CA SER A 24 -19.75 -9.54 0.43
C SER A 24 -18.52 -9.98 -0.38
N THR A 25 -18.51 -9.77 -1.69
CA THR A 25 -17.41 -10.21 -2.59
C THR A 25 -16.93 -9.12 -3.54
N ASP A 26 -17.73 -8.09 -3.78
CA ASP A 26 -17.43 -7.01 -4.71
C ASP A 26 -16.61 -5.90 -4.06
N ILE A 27 -15.94 -5.12 -4.91
CA ILE A 27 -15.19 -3.93 -4.52
C ILE A 27 -16.06 -2.71 -4.82
N LYS A 28 -16.27 -1.88 -3.80
CA LYS A 28 -16.98 -0.62 -3.97
C LYS A 28 -16.33 0.49 -3.15
N PHE A 29 -15.84 1.48 -3.86
CA PHE A 29 -15.23 2.66 -3.23
C PHE A 29 -16.28 3.59 -2.63
N ILE A 30 -15.85 4.46 -1.72
CA ILE A 30 -16.66 5.60 -1.29
C ILE A 30 -17.06 6.42 -2.52
N GLY A 31 -18.32 6.79 -2.60
CA GLY A 31 -18.84 7.56 -3.74
C GLY A 31 -18.17 8.92 -3.89
N THR A 32 -18.06 9.40 -5.12
CA THR A 32 -17.39 10.67 -5.44
C THR A 32 -18.05 11.89 -4.79
N ASP A 33 -19.34 11.81 -4.46
CA ASP A 33 -20.08 12.82 -3.74
C ASP A 33 -19.71 12.92 -2.24
N LYS A 34 -19.11 11.85 -1.68
CA LYS A 34 -18.78 11.73 -0.25
C LYS A 34 -17.28 11.73 0.01
N VAL A 35 -16.46 11.40 -0.98
CA VAL A 35 -15.05 11.05 -0.78
C VAL A 35 -14.22 12.16 -0.14
N ALA A 36 -14.44 13.41 -0.52
CA ALA A 36 -13.68 14.53 0.06
C ALA A 36 -13.97 14.69 1.55
N GLY A 37 -15.23 14.57 1.96
CA GLY A 37 -15.64 14.62 3.36
C GLY A 37 -15.13 13.45 4.17
N GLU A 38 -15.23 12.24 3.64
CA GLU A 38 -14.72 11.03 4.29
C GLU A 38 -13.19 11.04 4.40
N PHE A 39 -12.50 11.53 3.37
CA PHE A 39 -11.04 11.69 3.41
C PHE A 39 -10.63 12.64 4.54
N SER A 40 -11.27 13.81 4.64
CA SER A 40 -11.00 14.77 5.73
C SER A 40 -11.33 14.19 7.11
N LYS A 41 -12.36 13.36 7.20
CA LYS A 41 -12.77 12.73 8.47
C LYS A 41 -11.77 11.68 8.97
N TYR A 42 -11.26 10.82 8.08
CA TYR A 42 -10.43 9.68 8.47
C TYR A 42 -8.93 9.96 8.37
N ILE A 43 -8.48 10.82 7.47
CA ILE A 43 -7.06 11.14 7.31
C ILE A 43 -6.71 12.34 8.19
N SER A 44 -6.04 12.05 9.29
CA SER A 44 -5.67 13.06 10.30
C SER A 44 -4.42 13.86 9.91
N LYS A 45 -3.49 13.23 9.19
CA LYS A 45 -2.24 13.85 8.73
C LYS A 45 -1.85 13.36 7.35
N GLN A 46 -1.22 14.25 6.59
CA GLN A 46 -0.52 13.93 5.35
C GLN A 46 0.92 14.39 5.50
N LEU A 47 1.87 13.52 5.25
CA LEU A 47 3.28 13.74 5.54
C LEU A 47 4.14 13.44 4.31
N THR A 48 5.32 14.08 4.26
CA THR A 48 6.45 13.62 3.46
C THR A 48 7.55 13.15 4.42
N ILE A 49 8.14 11.99 4.12
CA ILE A 49 9.11 11.33 4.98
C ILE A 49 10.51 11.56 4.41
N ASN A 50 11.42 11.98 5.28
CA ASN A 50 12.82 12.19 4.95
C ASN A 50 13.63 10.89 5.11
N ALA A 51 14.82 10.84 4.52
CA ALA A 51 15.69 9.66 4.56
C ALA A 51 16.11 9.25 5.98
N ASP A 52 16.17 10.19 6.93
CA ASP A 52 16.45 9.92 8.34
C ASP A 52 15.23 9.49 9.16
N GLY A 53 14.08 9.38 8.52
CA GLY A 53 12.82 8.99 9.17
C GLY A 53 12.05 10.15 9.81
N THR A 54 12.54 11.37 9.74
CA THR A 54 11.75 12.55 10.13
C THR A 54 10.69 12.85 9.11
N SER A 55 9.68 13.62 9.48
CA SER A 55 8.55 13.94 8.61
C SER A 55 8.23 15.42 8.61
N ASP A 56 7.72 15.88 7.47
CA ASP A 56 7.18 17.22 7.30
C ASP A 56 5.70 17.11 6.92
N GLU A 57 4.87 18.02 7.44
CA GLU A 57 3.46 18.06 7.07
C GLU A 57 3.31 18.62 5.66
N ASN A 58 2.48 17.93 4.85
CA ASN A 58 2.16 18.35 3.49
C ASN A 58 0.71 17.97 3.17
N LEU A 59 -0.19 18.93 3.23
CA LEU A 59 -1.63 18.72 3.04
C LEU A 59 -2.00 18.25 1.62
N GLU A 60 -1.06 18.29 0.69
CA GLU A 60 -1.23 17.82 -0.68
C GLU A 60 -0.36 16.57 -0.97
N ALA A 61 0.11 15.86 0.06
CA ALA A 61 0.94 14.67 -0.13
C ALA A 61 0.25 13.61 -1.02
N TYR A 62 -1.08 13.52 -0.99
CA TYR A 62 -1.82 12.58 -1.83
C TYR A 62 -1.71 12.88 -3.33
N LEU A 63 -1.27 14.09 -3.72
CA LEU A 63 -1.05 14.49 -5.11
C LEU A 63 0.37 14.22 -5.61
N ILE A 64 1.30 13.80 -4.73
CA ILE A 64 2.66 13.47 -5.12
C ILE A 64 2.63 12.31 -6.14
N ASP A 65 3.27 12.53 -7.28
CA ASP A 65 3.37 11.55 -8.34
C ASP A 65 4.53 10.58 -8.06
N VAL A 66 4.19 9.39 -7.59
CA VAL A 66 5.17 8.35 -7.21
C VAL A 66 6.08 7.99 -8.37
N LYS A 67 5.54 7.93 -9.60
CA LYS A 67 6.34 7.64 -10.81
C LYS A 67 7.45 8.68 -11.02
N LYS A 68 7.10 9.95 -10.91
CA LYS A 68 8.07 11.05 -11.05
C LYS A 68 9.11 11.01 -9.93
N GLU A 69 8.69 10.70 -8.71
CA GLU A 69 9.60 10.61 -7.57
C GLU A 69 10.57 9.43 -7.69
N GLN A 70 10.11 8.29 -8.17
CA GLN A 70 10.97 7.15 -8.49
C GLN A 70 11.99 7.48 -9.57
N ALA A 71 11.57 8.17 -10.64
CA ALA A 71 12.47 8.61 -11.70
C ALA A 71 13.51 9.61 -11.19
N LYS A 72 13.11 10.54 -10.34
CA LYS A 72 14.03 11.51 -9.71
C LYS A 72 15.12 10.81 -8.89
N ALA A 73 14.75 9.79 -8.11
CA ALA A 73 15.70 9.00 -7.34
C ALA A 73 16.69 8.24 -8.23
N LYS A 74 16.23 7.65 -9.33
CA LYS A 74 17.09 6.98 -10.31
C LYS A 74 18.13 7.92 -10.94
N ASN A 75 17.81 9.20 -11.05
CA ASN A 75 18.68 10.23 -11.60
C ASN A 75 19.53 10.95 -10.52
N GLY A 76 19.61 10.38 -9.32
CA GLY A 76 20.44 10.91 -8.23
C GLY A 76 19.79 12.00 -7.38
N GLY A 77 18.51 12.32 -7.60
CA GLY A 77 17.76 13.27 -6.80
C GLY A 77 17.18 12.67 -5.52
N THR A 78 16.68 13.52 -4.64
CA THR A 78 15.99 13.11 -3.42
C THR A 78 14.52 12.83 -3.71
N ARG A 79 14.07 11.62 -3.39
CA ARG A 79 12.68 11.19 -3.56
C ARG A 79 11.83 11.68 -2.40
N GLU A 80 10.71 12.33 -2.70
CA GLU A 80 9.67 12.59 -1.71
C GLU A 80 8.86 11.31 -1.45
N LEU A 81 8.66 10.99 -0.16
CA LEU A 81 7.97 9.79 0.30
C LEU A 81 6.67 10.18 1.00
N PRO A 82 5.52 10.13 0.34
CA PRO A 82 4.24 10.46 0.99
C PRO A 82 3.79 9.38 1.94
N LEU A 83 3.17 9.79 3.06
CA LEU A 83 2.55 8.91 4.03
C LEU A 83 1.30 9.57 4.57
N PHE A 84 0.22 8.79 4.73
CA PHE A 84 -1.06 9.25 5.24
C PHE A 84 -1.32 8.59 6.58
N VAL A 85 -1.65 9.40 7.59
CA VAL A 85 -2.05 8.88 8.89
C VAL A 85 -3.56 8.90 8.97
N GLY A 86 -4.16 7.72 9.11
CA GLY A 86 -5.60 7.55 9.23
C GLY A 86 -6.01 7.08 10.62
N GLU A 87 -7.20 7.47 11.04
CA GLU A 87 -7.78 7.08 12.31
C GLU A 87 -9.17 6.48 12.09
N LYS A 88 -9.40 5.27 12.60
CA LYS A 88 -10.69 4.60 12.52
C LYS A 88 -10.82 3.60 13.67
N ASP A 89 -11.95 3.62 14.38
CA ASP A 89 -12.26 2.67 15.46
C ASP A 89 -11.15 2.58 16.51
N ASN A 90 -10.60 3.72 16.92
CA ASN A 90 -9.50 3.85 17.89
C ASN A 90 -8.18 3.20 17.44
N GLN A 91 -8.05 2.95 16.13
CA GLN A 91 -6.84 2.42 15.53
C GLN A 91 -6.21 3.46 14.59
N THR A 92 -4.87 3.55 14.62
CA THR A 92 -4.08 4.40 13.72
C THR A 92 -3.55 3.56 12.56
N PHE A 93 -3.75 4.07 11.34
CA PHE A 93 -3.27 3.46 10.10
C PHE A 93 -2.21 4.36 9.46
N TYR A 94 -1.16 3.76 8.93
CA TYR A 94 -0.12 4.43 8.17
C TYR A 94 -0.21 3.94 6.73
N ILE A 95 -0.72 4.78 5.83
CA ILE A 95 -1.02 4.39 4.45
C ILE A 95 0.07 4.91 3.52
N ILE A 96 0.64 4.02 2.72
CA ILE A 96 1.81 4.29 1.89
C ILE A 96 1.50 3.91 0.45
N PRO A 97 1.71 4.84 -0.53
CA PRO A 97 1.62 4.51 -1.94
C PRO A 97 2.85 3.74 -2.40
N ILE A 98 2.62 2.73 -3.22
CA ILE A 98 3.67 1.91 -3.82
C ILE A 98 3.46 1.81 -5.32
N ARG A 99 4.54 1.63 -6.08
CA ARG A 99 4.48 1.51 -7.53
C ARG A 99 5.60 0.62 -8.04
N GLY A 100 5.27 -0.24 -8.99
CA GLY A 100 6.21 -1.15 -9.61
C GLY A 100 5.83 -1.46 -11.06
N LYS A 101 6.38 -2.56 -11.56
CA LYS A 101 6.13 -3.06 -12.91
C LYS A 101 5.58 -4.47 -12.84
N GLY A 102 4.48 -4.70 -13.55
CA GLY A 102 3.95 -6.03 -13.80
C GLY A 102 4.57 -6.68 -15.01
N LEU A 103 3.85 -7.61 -15.61
CA LEU A 103 4.28 -8.26 -16.85
C LEU A 103 4.24 -7.29 -18.04
N TRP A 104 3.15 -6.56 -18.19
CA TRP A 104 2.93 -5.69 -19.36
C TRP A 104 3.22 -4.22 -19.07
N ASP A 105 2.78 -3.69 -17.96
CA ASP A 105 2.91 -2.28 -17.64
C ASP A 105 2.94 -2.05 -16.12
N ALA A 106 2.81 -0.80 -15.72
CA ALA A 106 2.82 -0.38 -14.33
C ALA A 106 1.75 -1.08 -13.48
N ILE A 107 2.13 -1.40 -12.27
CA ILE A 107 1.25 -1.78 -11.18
C ILE A 107 1.49 -0.81 -10.02
N TRP A 108 0.47 -0.57 -9.20
CA TRP A 108 0.58 0.34 -8.06
C TRP A 108 -0.43 -0.04 -7.00
N GLY A 109 -0.34 0.61 -5.88
CA GLY A 109 -1.29 0.42 -4.82
C GLY A 109 -1.04 1.31 -3.62
N TYR A 110 -1.79 1.04 -2.57
CA TYR A 110 -1.63 1.63 -1.24
C TYR A 110 -1.66 0.51 -0.22
N VAL A 111 -0.73 0.55 0.72
CA VAL A 111 -0.67 -0.41 1.82
C VAL A 111 -0.86 0.35 3.13
N ALA A 112 -1.86 -0.06 3.91
CA ALA A 112 -2.10 0.47 5.25
C ALA A 112 -1.41 -0.43 6.28
N LEU A 113 -0.60 0.17 7.13
CA LEU A 113 0.19 -0.51 8.16
C LEU A 113 -0.19 0.00 9.55
N ASP A 114 0.05 -0.82 10.57
CA ASP A 114 0.11 -0.34 11.95
C ASP A 114 1.54 0.14 12.30
N GLU A 115 1.76 0.54 13.56
CA GLU A 115 3.05 1.03 14.06
C GLU A 115 4.16 -0.03 14.04
N ASP A 116 3.82 -1.31 13.95
CA ASP A 116 4.74 -2.44 13.87
C ASP A 116 4.99 -2.90 12.42
N MET A 117 4.50 -2.14 11.45
CA MET A 117 4.53 -2.48 10.03
C MET A 117 3.81 -3.81 9.71
N VAL A 118 2.73 -4.09 10.43
CA VAL A 118 1.81 -5.19 10.11
C VAL A 118 0.73 -4.65 9.18
N VAL A 119 0.46 -5.35 8.10
CA VAL A 119 -0.53 -4.93 7.10
C VAL A 119 -1.93 -4.97 7.68
N GLN A 120 -2.64 -3.85 7.60
CA GLN A 120 -4.03 -3.70 8.01
C GLN A 120 -4.99 -3.70 6.82
N GLY A 121 -4.50 -3.39 5.64
CA GLY A 121 -5.25 -3.39 4.41
C GLY A 121 -4.35 -3.07 3.23
N ALA A 122 -4.82 -3.41 2.03
CA ALA A 122 -4.09 -3.15 0.80
C ALA A 122 -5.07 -2.90 -0.35
N PHE A 123 -4.66 -2.02 -1.23
CA PHE A 123 -5.30 -1.77 -2.51
C PHE A 123 -4.25 -1.90 -3.62
N PHE A 124 -4.58 -2.66 -4.66
CA PHE A 124 -3.72 -2.79 -5.86
C PHE A 124 -4.51 -2.49 -7.12
N ASP A 125 -3.81 -1.94 -8.10
CA ASP A 125 -4.33 -1.70 -9.43
C ASP A 125 -3.22 -1.88 -10.49
N HIS A 126 -3.59 -1.85 -11.74
CA HIS A 126 -2.68 -2.07 -12.87
C HIS A 126 -3.10 -1.26 -14.09
N ALA A 127 -2.16 -1.02 -15.00
CA ALA A 127 -2.44 -0.34 -16.25
C ALA A 127 -2.95 -1.28 -17.35
N ALA A 128 -2.33 -2.45 -17.51
CA ALA A 128 -2.55 -3.28 -18.69
C ALA A 128 -2.35 -4.79 -18.44
N GLU A 129 -2.49 -5.27 -17.21
CA GLU A 129 -2.35 -6.70 -16.94
C GLU A 129 -3.53 -7.50 -17.49
N THR A 130 -3.30 -8.78 -17.78
CA THR A 130 -4.29 -9.64 -18.44
C THR A 130 -5.46 -9.97 -17.49
N PRO A 131 -6.72 -9.72 -17.90
CA PRO A 131 -7.90 -10.13 -17.13
C PRO A 131 -7.89 -11.62 -16.81
N GLY A 132 -8.24 -11.97 -15.57
CA GLY A 132 -8.22 -13.35 -15.09
C GLY A 132 -6.83 -13.88 -14.73
N LEU A 133 -5.77 -13.13 -15.00
CA LEU A 133 -4.38 -13.46 -14.67
C LEU A 133 -3.77 -12.35 -13.81
N GLY A 134 -2.85 -11.56 -14.36
CA GLY A 134 -2.19 -10.46 -13.62
C GLY A 134 -3.15 -9.39 -13.11
N ALA A 135 -4.22 -9.11 -13.83
CA ALA A 135 -5.26 -8.17 -13.39
C ALA A 135 -5.93 -8.58 -12.07
N ASN A 136 -5.80 -9.85 -11.65
CA ASN A 136 -6.36 -10.34 -10.40
C ASN A 136 -5.72 -9.76 -9.14
N ILE A 137 -4.62 -9.00 -9.25
CA ILE A 137 -4.08 -8.24 -8.11
C ILE A 137 -5.11 -7.27 -7.53
N LYS A 138 -6.09 -6.84 -8.33
CA LYS A 138 -7.18 -5.94 -7.93
C LYS A 138 -8.37 -6.69 -7.30
N GLN A 139 -8.38 -8.02 -7.30
CA GLN A 139 -9.45 -8.81 -6.72
C GLN A 139 -9.33 -8.88 -5.19
N ARG A 140 -10.48 -8.91 -4.51
CA ARG A 140 -10.51 -8.95 -3.04
C ARG A 140 -9.80 -10.15 -2.46
N TYR A 141 -9.96 -11.34 -3.06
CA TYR A 141 -9.30 -12.54 -2.55
C TYR A 141 -7.77 -12.40 -2.52
N PHE A 142 -7.19 -11.64 -3.45
CA PHE A 142 -5.75 -11.37 -3.46
C PHE A 142 -5.37 -10.26 -2.46
N MET A 143 -6.06 -9.12 -2.52
CA MET A 143 -5.76 -7.97 -1.65
C MET A 143 -5.98 -8.29 -0.17
N ASP A 144 -7.06 -9.00 0.15
CA ASP A 144 -7.41 -9.33 1.53
C ASP A 144 -6.42 -10.31 2.18
N ASP A 145 -5.72 -11.13 1.38
CA ASP A 145 -4.68 -12.04 1.87
C ASP A 145 -3.51 -11.33 2.55
N PHE A 146 -3.26 -10.09 2.20
CA PHE A 146 -2.19 -9.29 2.80
C PHE A 146 -2.50 -8.86 4.24
N VAL A 147 -3.76 -8.82 4.63
CA VAL A 147 -4.16 -8.37 5.97
C VAL A 147 -3.57 -9.27 7.04
N GLY A 148 -2.87 -8.69 7.99
CA GLY A 148 -2.19 -9.40 9.08
C GLY A 148 -0.76 -9.84 8.75
N GLU A 149 -0.31 -9.73 7.50
CA GLU A 149 1.06 -10.03 7.11
C GLU A 149 2.05 -9.08 7.77
N LYS A 150 3.15 -9.63 8.29
CA LYS A 150 4.24 -8.87 8.89
C LYS A 150 5.30 -8.55 7.84
N LEU A 151 5.79 -7.32 7.85
CA LEU A 151 6.91 -6.90 7.00
C LEU A 151 8.27 -7.08 7.68
N LEU A 152 8.27 -7.16 9.03
CA LEU A 152 9.48 -7.22 9.84
C LEU A 152 9.63 -8.58 10.51
N ALA A 153 10.88 -9.07 10.58
CA ALA A 153 11.26 -10.17 11.45
C ALA A 153 11.26 -9.72 12.93
N GLU A 154 11.31 -10.66 13.85
CA GLU A 154 11.34 -10.38 15.29
C GLU A 154 12.49 -9.47 15.71
N ASN A 155 13.65 -9.58 15.04
CA ASN A 155 14.83 -8.72 15.28
C ASN A 155 14.71 -7.33 14.65
N GLY A 156 13.61 -7.02 13.95
CA GLY A 156 13.37 -5.73 13.31
C GLY A 156 13.86 -5.64 11.86
N ASP A 157 14.46 -6.69 11.31
CA ASP A 157 14.90 -6.70 9.91
C ASP A 157 13.70 -6.65 8.96
N PHE A 158 13.80 -5.83 7.91
CA PHE A 158 12.77 -5.73 6.90
C PHE A 158 12.83 -6.93 5.95
N LYS A 159 11.76 -7.71 5.91
CA LYS A 159 11.61 -8.91 5.04
C LYS A 159 10.79 -8.63 3.79
N GLY A 160 9.82 -7.73 3.87
CA GLY A 160 8.80 -7.56 2.83
C GLY A 160 7.79 -8.70 2.83
N ILE A 161 7.02 -8.79 1.74
CA ILE A 161 6.04 -9.86 1.52
C ILE A 161 6.23 -10.36 0.10
N THR A 162 6.33 -11.68 -0.07
CA THR A 162 6.51 -12.33 -1.35
C THR A 162 5.19 -12.97 -1.79
N VAL A 163 4.80 -12.77 -3.04
CA VAL A 163 3.75 -13.56 -3.67
C VAL A 163 4.38 -14.90 -4.04
N ALA A 164 3.91 -15.98 -3.41
CA ALA A 164 4.45 -17.33 -3.57
C ALA A 164 4.24 -17.85 -5.00
N LYS A 165 5.00 -18.87 -5.37
CA LYS A 165 4.84 -19.54 -6.68
C LYS A 165 3.88 -20.73 -6.63
N GLY A 166 3.36 -21.07 -5.46
CA GLY A 166 2.41 -22.15 -5.22
C GLY A 166 1.43 -21.78 -4.12
N ASN A 167 0.47 -22.63 -3.88
CA ASN A 167 -0.59 -22.43 -2.90
C ASN A 167 -0.40 -23.42 -1.75
N ASN A 168 0.62 -23.18 -0.91
CA ASN A 168 0.92 -24.05 0.25
C ASN A 168 0.08 -23.67 1.47
N ASP A 169 -0.47 -22.47 1.50
CA ASP A 169 -1.35 -21.97 2.54
C ASP A 169 -2.57 -21.28 1.90
N PRO A 170 -3.52 -22.03 1.30
CA PRO A 170 -4.60 -21.49 0.49
C PRO A 170 -5.54 -20.51 1.21
N LYS A 171 -5.55 -20.55 2.53
CA LYS A 171 -6.33 -19.61 3.36
C LYS A 171 -5.47 -18.51 3.96
N ASN A 172 -4.17 -18.51 3.65
CA ASN A 172 -3.17 -17.62 4.17
C ASN A 172 -3.29 -17.43 5.71
N LEU A 173 -3.30 -18.56 6.43
CA LEU A 173 -3.43 -18.56 7.89
C LEU A 173 -2.12 -18.23 8.59
N THR A 174 -0.99 -18.51 7.94
CA THR A 174 0.34 -18.18 8.45
C THR A 174 0.69 -16.73 8.05
N LYS A 175 0.78 -15.85 9.03
CA LYS A 175 0.97 -14.40 8.79
C LYS A 175 2.40 -13.90 9.07
N ASP A 176 3.29 -14.77 9.51
CA ASP A 176 4.69 -14.47 9.83
C ASP A 176 5.69 -15.25 8.97
N ASP A 177 5.24 -15.77 7.82
CA ASP A 177 6.07 -16.43 6.83
C ASP A 177 6.54 -15.50 5.70
N TYR A 178 6.09 -14.24 5.72
CA TYR A 178 6.40 -13.20 4.73
C TYR A 178 5.93 -13.56 3.31
N GLU A 179 4.87 -14.33 3.19
CA GLU A 179 4.31 -14.80 1.93
C GLU A 179 2.78 -14.67 1.89
N VAL A 180 2.27 -14.42 0.70
CA VAL A 180 0.86 -14.61 0.35
C VAL A 180 0.78 -15.64 -0.78
N ASP A 181 -0.41 -16.21 -0.99
CA ASP A 181 -0.62 -17.21 -2.01
C ASP A 181 -0.35 -16.73 -3.44
N ALA A 182 -0.03 -17.69 -4.28
CA ALA A 182 0.28 -17.44 -5.68
C ALA A 182 -0.88 -16.78 -6.44
N LEU A 183 -0.49 -15.95 -7.39
CA LEU A 183 -1.39 -15.42 -8.41
C LEU A 183 -1.40 -16.40 -9.59
N ALA A 184 -2.45 -17.21 -9.70
CA ALA A 184 -2.52 -18.30 -10.66
C ALA A 184 -2.29 -17.82 -12.11
N GLY A 185 -1.33 -18.45 -12.80
CA GLY A 185 -0.98 -18.14 -14.17
C GLY A 185 -0.34 -16.77 -14.39
N ALA A 186 0.07 -16.06 -13.33
CA ALA A 186 0.58 -14.71 -13.40
C ALA A 186 1.81 -14.50 -12.50
N THR A 187 2.78 -15.39 -12.59
CA THR A 187 4.00 -15.37 -11.77
C THR A 187 4.79 -14.06 -11.92
N ILE A 188 4.91 -13.55 -13.13
CA ILE A 188 5.67 -12.30 -13.39
C ILE A 188 4.99 -11.10 -12.72
N THR A 189 3.66 -11.00 -12.80
CA THR A 189 2.91 -9.94 -12.09
C THR A 189 3.07 -10.10 -10.57
N GLY A 190 3.00 -11.33 -10.06
CA GLY A 190 3.25 -11.63 -8.64
C GLY A 190 4.65 -11.22 -8.18
N ASP A 191 5.67 -11.52 -8.97
CA ASP A 191 7.04 -11.08 -8.72
C ASP A 191 7.14 -9.54 -8.70
N GLY A 192 6.39 -8.88 -9.57
CA GLY A 192 6.29 -7.43 -9.61
C GLY A 192 5.68 -6.83 -8.32
N VAL A 193 4.62 -7.44 -7.81
CA VAL A 193 4.02 -7.05 -6.52
C VAL A 193 5.03 -7.22 -5.38
N SER A 194 5.71 -8.37 -5.32
CA SER A 194 6.73 -8.65 -4.30
C SER A 194 7.85 -7.61 -4.33
N ALA A 195 8.37 -7.30 -5.51
CA ALA A 195 9.43 -6.31 -5.70
C ALA A 195 8.98 -4.90 -5.31
N MET A 196 7.78 -4.50 -5.69
CA MET A 196 7.17 -3.21 -5.38
C MET A 196 7.03 -3.00 -3.87
N ILE A 197 6.49 -3.98 -3.17
CA ILE A 197 6.34 -3.95 -1.71
C ILE A 197 7.71 -3.81 -1.05
N LYS A 198 8.66 -4.65 -1.43
CA LYS A 198 9.98 -4.67 -0.82
C LYS A 198 10.75 -3.36 -1.05
N SER A 199 10.78 -2.88 -2.28
CA SER A 199 11.58 -1.68 -2.61
C SER A 199 10.99 -0.40 -2.04
N ASP A 200 9.67 -0.23 -2.12
CA ASP A 200 9.03 1.01 -1.68
C ASP A 200 8.81 1.07 -0.17
N LEU A 201 8.27 0.02 0.44
CA LEU A 201 7.98 0.04 1.87
C LEU A 201 9.25 0.07 2.73
N LYS A 202 10.34 -0.53 2.26
CA LYS A 202 11.63 -0.49 2.96
C LYS A 202 12.13 0.94 3.20
N LEU A 203 11.82 1.87 2.30
CA LEU A 203 12.24 3.27 2.40
C LEU A 203 11.62 3.98 3.61
N TYR A 204 10.51 3.46 4.12
CA TYR A 204 9.80 4.04 5.28
C TYR A 204 10.27 3.46 6.63
N LEU A 205 11.14 2.46 6.62
CA LEU A 205 11.61 1.80 7.84
C LEU A 205 12.18 2.79 8.88
N PRO A 206 12.99 3.80 8.51
CA PRO A 206 13.47 4.78 9.48
C PRO A 206 12.35 5.56 10.18
N TYR A 207 11.27 5.88 9.47
CA TYR A 207 10.10 6.55 10.05
C TYR A 207 9.45 5.68 11.13
N PHE A 208 9.22 4.39 10.85
CA PHE A 208 8.61 3.48 11.80
C PHE A 208 9.51 3.20 13.01
N LYS A 209 10.82 3.16 12.83
CA LYS A 209 11.77 3.08 13.95
C LYS A 209 11.69 4.30 14.86
N ASN A 210 11.65 5.50 14.27
CA ASN A 210 11.48 6.74 15.03
C ASN A 210 10.13 6.79 15.74
N LEU A 211 9.07 6.35 15.07
CA LEU A 211 7.72 6.29 15.64
C LEU A 211 7.67 5.40 16.87
N LYS A 212 8.27 4.22 16.84
CA LYS A 212 8.35 3.30 17.99
C LYS A 212 9.12 3.92 19.15
N ASN A 213 10.20 4.61 18.89
CA ASN A 213 10.98 5.29 19.92
C ASN A 213 10.20 6.41 20.62
N GLN A 214 9.27 7.07 19.90
CA GLN A 214 8.39 8.08 20.47
C GLN A 214 7.25 7.49 21.29
N LEU A 215 6.78 6.29 20.95
CA LEU A 215 5.68 5.60 21.66
C LEU A 215 6.16 4.88 22.92
N ASN A 216 7.44 4.61 23.04
CA ASN A 216 8.09 4.04 24.22
C ASN A 216 8.70 5.18 25.06
#